data_9bf36d8bd20f5c90fbcf2dfe10b0544a
#
_entry.id   9bf36d8bd20f5c90fbcf2dfe10b0544a
#
_cell.length_a   1.000
_cell.length_b   1.000
_cell.length_c   1.000
_cell.angle_alpha   90.00
_cell.angle_beta   90.00
_cell.angle_gamma   90.00
#
_symmetry.space_group_name_H-M   'P 1'
#
loop_
_entity.id
_entity.type
_entity.pdbx_description
1 polymer ?
#
loop_
_entity_poly.entity_id
_entity_poly.type
_entity_poly.pdbx_seq_one_letter_code
_entity_poly.pdbx_strand_id
1 'polypeptide(L)'
;MVIAQVVTLPQDAAQQIAHDGRNYMATPDNSIQNPIVTFAPHDIVGAVARLRPFLGQIGTTPSRPIPDSHNAGDFGFFLIGAPHEYAVTKEELNQAKTDGHMDISRVREGAILICPVKVPGGGVYVGDMHALQGDGEIAGHTCDVAGMVTLQVHVIKGLQIDGPILLPNEEDLPYLAKPLSQEEKRLAQAEAAKWGLQEIEKTAPVSFIGTGENLNAATDNALERVVQLLEMTVPEVKNRATITGSIQIGRHPGVVTATFLAPVERLQRVGILPFVCDQYQL
;
A
#
# COMPACT_ATOMS: atom_id res chain seq x y z
N MET A 1 4.71 16.16 -4.98
CA MET A 1 4.17 14.85 -4.65
C MET A 1 3.32 14.35 -5.80
N VAL A 2 3.31 13.06 -6.03
CA VAL A 2 2.54 12.42 -7.09
C VAL A 2 1.48 11.53 -6.46
N ILE A 3 0.26 11.60 -6.95
CA ILE A 3 -0.76 10.58 -6.74
C ILE A 3 -0.79 9.72 -7.99
N ALA A 4 -0.66 8.42 -7.81
CA ALA A 4 -0.91 7.46 -8.87
C ALA A 4 -2.13 6.62 -8.47
N GLN A 5 -3.12 6.61 -9.34
CA GLN A 5 -4.25 5.71 -9.25
C GLN A 5 -4.05 4.61 -10.28
N VAL A 6 -4.12 3.38 -9.85
CA VAL A 6 -4.12 2.25 -10.76
C VAL A 6 -5.50 2.17 -11.41
N VAL A 7 -5.57 2.49 -12.69
CA VAL A 7 -6.86 2.61 -13.41
C VAL A 7 -7.23 1.28 -14.05
N THR A 8 -6.24 0.59 -14.60
CA THR A 8 -6.48 -0.66 -15.31
C THR A 8 -5.28 -1.59 -15.17
N LEU A 9 -5.52 -2.84 -14.87
CA LEU A 9 -4.55 -3.92 -15.04
C LEU A 9 -4.97 -4.78 -16.22
N PRO A 10 -4.01 -5.42 -16.92
CA PRO A 10 -4.32 -6.18 -18.12
C PRO A 10 -5.19 -7.39 -17.79
N GLN A 11 -6.12 -7.69 -18.68
CA GLN A 11 -7.01 -8.85 -18.56
C GLN A 11 -6.25 -10.19 -18.67
N ASP A 12 -5.07 -10.16 -19.25
CA ASP A 12 -4.17 -11.30 -19.44
C ASP A 12 -3.06 -11.36 -18.37
N ALA A 13 -3.18 -10.63 -17.27
CA ALA A 13 -2.20 -10.59 -16.18
C ALA A 13 -1.95 -11.96 -15.52
N ALA A 14 -2.82 -12.92 -15.79
CA ALA A 14 -2.71 -14.27 -15.26
C ALA A 14 -1.92 -15.22 -16.19
N GLN A 15 -1.03 -14.70 -17.00
CA GLN A 15 -0.21 -15.56 -17.85
C GLN A 15 0.70 -16.46 -17.03
N GLN A 16 1.02 -17.59 -17.60
CA GLN A 16 1.91 -18.55 -16.97
C GLN A 16 3.27 -17.91 -16.67
N ILE A 17 3.73 -18.09 -15.43
CA ILE A 17 4.95 -17.48 -14.94
C ILE A 17 5.98 -18.53 -14.60
N ALA A 18 7.23 -18.17 -14.78
CA ALA A 18 8.35 -18.90 -14.23
C ALA A 18 9.09 -18.02 -13.22
N HIS A 19 9.28 -18.55 -12.04
CA HIS A 19 10.19 -17.98 -11.05
C HIS A 19 11.22 -19.05 -10.72
N ASP A 20 12.50 -18.70 -10.74
CA ASP A 20 13.61 -19.65 -10.54
C ASP A 20 13.51 -20.89 -11.43
N GLY A 21 13.07 -20.71 -12.67
CA GLY A 21 12.87 -21.80 -13.62
C GLY A 21 11.68 -22.70 -13.37
N ARG A 22 10.78 -22.32 -12.46
CA ARG A 22 9.54 -23.04 -12.16
C ARG A 22 8.33 -22.30 -12.72
N ASN A 23 7.36 -23.04 -13.21
CA ASN A 23 6.07 -22.50 -13.60
C ASN A 23 5.11 -22.64 -12.44
N TYR A 24 4.60 -21.53 -11.95
CA TYR A 24 3.68 -21.50 -10.81
C TYR A 24 2.22 -21.65 -11.21
N MET A 25 1.86 -21.18 -12.40
CA MET A 25 0.49 -21.28 -12.88
C MET A 25 0.39 -22.18 -14.10
N ALA A 26 -0.61 -23.00 -14.13
CA ALA A 26 -1.05 -23.76 -15.28
C ALA A 26 -2.53 -23.45 -15.51
N THR A 27 -2.80 -22.49 -16.36
CA THR A 27 -4.16 -22.17 -16.78
C THR A 27 -4.23 -22.16 -18.31
N PRO A 28 -5.22 -22.82 -18.91
CA PRO A 28 -5.40 -22.81 -20.35
C PRO A 28 -5.97 -21.48 -20.87
N ASP A 29 -6.56 -20.69 -19.98
CA ASP A 29 -7.19 -19.42 -20.30
C ASP A 29 -6.77 -18.36 -19.28
N ASN A 30 -6.00 -17.39 -19.75
CA ASN A 30 -5.45 -16.30 -18.96
C ASN A 30 -6.33 -15.05 -18.98
N SER A 31 -7.58 -15.18 -19.42
CA SER A 31 -8.48 -14.03 -19.43
C SER A 31 -9.02 -13.73 -18.03
N ILE A 32 -9.40 -12.48 -17.81
CA ILE A 32 -10.05 -12.07 -16.56
C ILE A 32 -11.40 -12.77 -16.32
N GLN A 33 -11.98 -13.35 -17.38
CA GLN A 33 -13.21 -14.13 -17.30
C GLN A 33 -12.97 -15.48 -16.62
N ASN A 34 -11.72 -15.93 -16.55
CA ASN A 34 -11.31 -17.11 -15.79
C ASN A 34 -10.40 -16.69 -14.62
N PRO A 35 -10.97 -16.16 -13.52
CA PRO A 35 -10.18 -15.61 -12.41
C PRO A 35 -9.61 -16.71 -11.49
N ILE A 36 -9.65 -17.96 -11.90
CA ILE A 36 -9.16 -19.10 -11.13
C ILE A 36 -7.95 -19.69 -11.85
N VAL A 37 -6.89 -19.92 -11.08
CA VAL A 37 -5.69 -20.63 -11.54
C VAL A 37 -5.49 -21.91 -10.76
N THR A 38 -4.85 -22.89 -11.42
CA THR A 38 -4.42 -24.15 -10.83
C THR A 38 -2.91 -24.22 -10.87
N PHE A 39 -2.30 -24.65 -9.79
CA PHE A 39 -0.84 -24.73 -9.68
C PHE A 39 -0.31 -26.08 -10.15
N ALA A 40 0.80 -26.05 -10.86
CA ALA A 40 1.47 -27.22 -11.40
C ALA A 40 2.72 -27.71 -10.62
N PRO A 41 3.46 -26.87 -9.83
CA PRO A 41 4.61 -27.33 -9.08
C PRO A 41 4.26 -28.51 -8.17
N HIS A 42 5.17 -29.46 -8.02
CA HIS A 42 4.91 -30.73 -7.33
C HIS A 42 4.60 -30.59 -5.82
N ASP A 43 5.01 -29.50 -5.23
CA ASP A 43 4.76 -29.16 -3.83
C ASP A 43 3.37 -28.56 -3.59
N ILE A 44 2.71 -28.06 -4.64
CA ILE A 44 1.38 -27.46 -4.60
C ILE A 44 0.48 -27.93 -5.75
N VAL A 45 0.79 -29.07 -6.35
CA VAL A 45 0.01 -29.60 -7.49
C VAL A 45 -1.47 -29.68 -7.16
N GLY A 46 -2.28 -29.08 -8.01
CA GLY A 46 -3.73 -29.07 -7.86
C GLY A 46 -4.25 -28.03 -6.87
N ALA A 47 -3.40 -27.24 -6.23
CA ALA A 47 -3.85 -26.08 -5.48
C ALA A 47 -4.56 -25.10 -6.41
N VAL A 48 -5.62 -24.47 -5.91
CA VAL A 48 -6.46 -23.53 -6.67
C VAL A 48 -6.48 -22.20 -5.97
N ALA A 49 -6.27 -21.11 -6.71
CA ALA A 49 -6.34 -19.76 -6.19
C ALA A 49 -7.15 -18.84 -7.11
N ARG A 50 -7.59 -17.73 -6.58
CA ARG A 50 -8.19 -16.64 -7.34
C ARG A 50 -7.13 -15.66 -7.78
N LEU A 51 -7.23 -15.21 -9.01
CA LEU A 51 -6.45 -14.10 -9.52
C LEU A 51 -6.92 -12.78 -8.90
N ARG A 52 -5.97 -11.98 -8.51
CA ARG A 52 -6.19 -10.62 -8.03
C ARG A 52 -4.96 -9.77 -8.34
N PRO A 53 -4.79 -9.36 -9.60
CA PRO A 53 -3.59 -8.64 -10.03
C PRO A 53 -3.41 -7.32 -9.31
N PHE A 54 -2.15 -7.00 -9.00
CA PHE A 54 -1.77 -5.75 -8.36
C PHE A 54 -0.31 -5.39 -8.70
N LEU A 55 0.12 -4.21 -8.29
CA LEU A 55 1.50 -3.74 -8.47
C LEU A 55 2.30 -3.93 -7.17
N GLY A 56 3.29 -4.80 -7.21
CA GLY A 56 4.27 -4.94 -6.13
C GLY A 56 5.13 -3.69 -5.99
N GLN A 57 5.47 -3.07 -7.12
CA GLN A 57 6.26 -1.85 -7.15
C GLN A 57 5.53 -0.71 -7.86
N ILE A 58 5.34 0.40 -7.13
CA ILE A 58 4.93 1.69 -7.67
C ILE A 58 5.43 2.81 -6.77
N GLY A 59 6.05 3.82 -7.35
CA GLY A 59 6.60 4.91 -6.55
C GLY A 59 7.18 6.03 -7.40
N THR A 60 8.00 6.83 -6.75
CA THR A 60 8.67 7.99 -7.36
C THR A 60 10.19 7.82 -7.28
N THR A 61 10.90 8.52 -8.14
CA THR A 61 12.36 8.52 -8.18
C THR A 61 12.96 8.88 -6.83
N PRO A 62 13.92 8.11 -6.29
CA PRO A 62 14.62 8.43 -5.06
C PRO A 62 15.40 9.73 -5.12
N SER A 63 15.78 10.27 -3.95
CA SER A 63 16.47 11.55 -3.85
C SER A 63 17.97 11.49 -4.21
N ARG A 64 18.52 10.32 -4.45
CA ARG A 64 19.91 10.12 -4.93
C ARG A 64 19.95 9.06 -6.02
N PRO A 65 20.97 9.10 -6.89
CA PRO A 65 21.22 7.98 -7.79
C PRO A 65 21.43 6.71 -6.98
N ILE A 66 20.77 5.66 -7.39
CA ILE A 66 20.91 4.34 -6.79
C ILE A 66 21.38 3.43 -7.88
N PRO A 67 22.34 2.54 -7.59
CA PRO A 67 22.82 1.60 -8.57
C PRO A 67 21.66 0.79 -9.12
N ASP A 68 21.86 0.26 -10.32
CA ASP A 68 20.93 -0.68 -10.91
C ASP A 68 20.71 -1.83 -9.95
N SER A 69 19.71 -1.69 -9.13
CA SER A 69 19.31 -2.69 -8.16
C SER A 69 17.93 -3.19 -8.56
N HIS A 70 17.69 -4.44 -8.32
CA HIS A 70 16.40 -5.04 -8.62
C HIS A 70 15.24 -4.50 -7.77
N ASN A 71 15.54 -3.61 -6.80
CA ASN A 71 14.57 -3.03 -5.88
C ASN A 71 14.53 -1.50 -6.01
N ALA A 72 14.01 -1.02 -7.11
CA ALA A 72 14.03 0.40 -7.44
C ALA A 72 13.22 1.31 -6.50
N GLY A 73 12.52 0.81 -5.53
CA GLY A 73 11.66 1.62 -4.66
C GLY A 73 12.17 1.83 -3.25
N ASP A 74 12.67 0.80 -2.64
CA ASP A 74 13.10 0.82 -1.22
C ASP A 74 14.60 0.63 -1.03
N PHE A 75 15.26 0.10 -2.04
CA PHE A 75 16.70 -0.17 -2.08
C PHE A 75 17.22 -1.07 -0.99
N GLY A 76 16.34 -1.79 -0.39
CA GLY A 76 16.58 -2.87 0.52
C GLY A 76 17.73 -2.69 1.52
N PHE A 77 17.59 -3.23 2.67
CA PHE A 77 18.64 -3.27 3.68
C PHE A 77 19.93 -3.98 3.21
N PHE A 78 19.86 -4.74 2.12
CA PHE A 78 21.04 -5.40 1.55
C PHE A 78 22.05 -4.42 0.94
N LEU A 79 21.68 -3.17 0.69
CA LEU A 79 22.60 -2.12 0.23
C LEU A 79 23.37 -1.46 1.39
N ILE A 80 23.04 -1.78 2.65
CA ILE A 80 23.65 -1.18 3.81
C ILE A 80 24.98 -1.86 4.12
N GLY A 81 26.03 -1.07 4.12
CA GLY A 81 27.35 -1.49 4.60
C GLY A 81 28.17 -2.33 3.60
N ALA A 82 29.43 -2.59 4.00
CA ALA A 82 30.33 -3.48 3.27
C ALA A 82 29.90 -4.95 3.40
N PRO A 83 30.13 -5.81 2.40
CA PRO A 83 31.01 -5.58 1.25
C PRO A 83 30.33 -5.03 -0.01
N HIS A 84 29.12 -4.52 0.08
CA HIS A 84 28.41 -4.04 -1.12
C HIS A 84 29.13 -2.81 -1.72
N GLU A 85 29.37 -2.81 -3.03
CA GLU A 85 30.09 -1.75 -3.74
C GLU A 85 29.40 -0.37 -3.63
N TYR A 86 28.10 -0.38 -3.41
CA TYR A 86 27.29 0.81 -3.25
C TYR A 86 26.93 1.09 -1.79
N ALA A 87 27.70 0.53 -0.85
CA ALA A 87 27.41 0.62 0.56
C ALA A 87 26.93 2.02 0.96
N VAL A 88 25.70 2.09 1.43
CA VAL A 88 25.09 3.31 1.97
C VAL A 88 24.90 3.14 3.47
N THR A 89 24.89 4.22 4.18
CA THR A 89 24.50 4.20 5.59
C THR A 89 22.98 4.00 5.68
N LYS A 90 22.54 3.46 6.80
CA LYS A 90 21.09 3.32 7.08
C LYS A 90 20.39 4.68 7.00
N GLU A 91 21.08 5.73 7.42
CA GLU A 91 20.61 7.10 7.43
C GLU A 91 20.41 7.64 6.00
N GLU A 92 21.39 7.45 5.13
CA GLU A 92 21.29 7.81 3.71
C GLU A 92 20.18 7.06 3.01
N LEU A 93 20.01 5.76 3.30
CA LEU A 93 18.93 4.96 2.76
C LEU A 93 17.57 5.53 3.18
N ASN A 94 17.39 5.77 4.47
CA ASN A 94 16.12 6.28 5.00
C ASN A 94 15.76 7.67 4.45
N GLN A 95 16.73 8.52 4.22
CA GLN A 95 16.51 9.86 3.66
C GLN A 95 16.18 9.83 2.16
N ALA A 96 16.76 8.89 1.43
CA ALA A 96 16.66 8.85 -0.03
C ALA A 96 15.48 8.02 -0.56
N LYS A 97 15.08 7.00 0.18
CA LYS A 97 14.05 6.05 -0.27
C LYS A 97 12.65 6.69 -0.40
N THR A 98 11.85 6.13 -1.26
CA THR A 98 10.45 6.52 -1.49
C THR A 98 9.47 5.38 -1.21
N ASP A 99 9.98 4.25 -0.69
CA ASP A 99 9.22 3.07 -0.27
C ASP A 99 8.25 2.52 -1.34
N GLY A 100 8.73 2.39 -2.55
CA GLY A 100 7.89 1.96 -3.67
C GLY A 100 7.82 0.46 -3.91
N HIS A 101 8.68 -0.37 -3.29
CA HIS A 101 8.61 -1.82 -3.36
C HIS A 101 7.89 -2.36 -2.12
N MET A 102 6.59 -2.51 -2.24
CA MET A 102 5.71 -2.71 -1.09
C MET A 102 5.07 -4.08 -1.03
N ASP A 103 4.82 -4.70 -2.18
CA ASP A 103 4.12 -5.98 -2.33
C ASP A 103 2.79 -6.01 -1.55
N ILE A 104 2.08 -4.88 -1.61
CA ILE A 104 0.79 -4.72 -0.95
C ILE A 104 -0.32 -5.07 -1.92
N SER A 105 -0.99 -6.18 -1.71
CA SER A 105 -2.05 -6.72 -2.58
C SER A 105 -3.23 -5.76 -2.83
N ARG A 106 -3.33 -4.69 -2.05
CA ARG A 106 -4.37 -3.65 -2.18
C ARG A 106 -3.96 -2.50 -3.10
N VAL A 107 -2.72 -2.47 -3.60
CA VAL A 107 -2.24 -1.52 -4.61
C VAL A 107 -2.64 -2.02 -6.00
N ARG A 108 -3.92 -2.12 -6.22
CA ARG A 108 -4.56 -2.69 -7.42
C ARG A 108 -5.47 -1.69 -8.11
N GLU A 109 -6.06 -2.13 -9.22
CA GLU A 109 -7.03 -1.32 -9.97
C GLU A 109 -8.07 -0.67 -9.05
N GLY A 110 -8.26 0.64 -9.21
CA GLY A 110 -9.16 1.47 -8.40
C GLY A 110 -8.52 2.08 -7.15
N ALA A 111 -7.37 1.61 -6.69
CA ALA A 111 -6.70 2.19 -5.54
C ALA A 111 -6.01 3.52 -5.87
N ILE A 112 -5.94 4.42 -4.89
CA ILE A 112 -5.17 5.66 -4.96
C ILE A 112 -3.94 5.53 -4.08
N LEU A 113 -2.76 5.77 -4.64
CA LEU A 113 -1.51 5.81 -3.91
C LEU A 113 -0.90 7.21 -3.95
N ILE A 114 -0.61 7.77 -2.80
CA ILE A 114 -0.01 9.09 -2.65
C ILE A 114 1.46 8.90 -2.25
N CYS A 115 2.38 9.21 -3.17
CA CYS A 115 3.82 8.98 -2.98
C CYS A 115 4.57 10.27 -2.69
N PRO A 116 5.62 10.25 -1.84
CA PRO A 116 6.52 11.37 -1.69
C PRO A 116 7.31 11.62 -2.99
N VAL A 117 7.58 12.88 -3.33
CA VAL A 117 8.56 13.24 -4.36
C VAL A 117 9.75 13.88 -3.67
N LYS A 118 10.87 13.19 -3.65
CA LYS A 118 12.09 13.62 -2.92
C LYS A 118 13.13 14.31 -3.79
N VAL A 119 12.95 14.31 -5.11
CA VAL A 119 13.87 14.95 -6.04
C VAL A 119 13.10 15.80 -7.06
N PRO A 120 13.52 17.04 -7.34
CA PRO A 120 12.92 17.85 -8.38
C PRO A 120 12.99 17.16 -9.75
N GLY A 121 11.87 17.15 -10.47
CA GLY A 121 11.78 16.45 -11.75
C GLY A 121 11.69 14.92 -11.65
N GLY A 122 11.47 14.39 -10.46
CA GLY A 122 11.33 12.95 -10.25
C GLY A 122 10.15 12.37 -11.05
N GLY A 123 10.40 11.19 -11.65
CA GLY A 123 9.40 10.42 -12.38
C GLY A 123 8.59 9.47 -11.50
N VAL A 124 7.58 8.88 -12.12
CA VAL A 124 6.85 7.72 -11.56
C VAL A 124 7.42 6.45 -12.19
N TYR A 125 7.62 5.43 -11.39
CA TYR A 125 7.94 4.09 -11.90
C TYR A 125 6.91 3.07 -11.43
N VAL A 126 6.78 2.02 -12.19
CA VAL A 126 5.96 0.84 -11.89
C VAL A 126 6.72 -0.41 -12.30
N GLY A 127 6.48 -1.49 -11.59
CA GLY A 127 7.07 -2.79 -11.89
C GLY A 127 6.43 -3.87 -11.04
N ASP A 128 6.99 -5.07 -11.13
CA ASP A 128 6.69 -6.16 -10.22
C ASP A 128 5.19 -6.44 -10.13
N MET A 129 4.57 -6.68 -11.28
CA MET A 129 3.15 -6.98 -11.31
C MET A 129 2.90 -8.42 -10.90
N HIS A 130 2.13 -8.60 -9.86
CA HIS A 130 1.74 -9.88 -9.33
C HIS A 130 0.33 -10.27 -9.80
N ALA A 131 0.15 -11.51 -10.23
CA ALA A 131 -1.16 -12.04 -10.59
C ALA A 131 -2.04 -12.30 -9.36
N LEU A 132 -1.41 -12.65 -8.25
CA LEU A 132 -2.00 -12.87 -6.93
C LEU A 132 -0.91 -12.95 -5.88
N GLN A 133 -1.28 -12.72 -4.64
CA GLN A 133 -0.38 -12.89 -3.49
C GLN A 133 -1.20 -12.99 -2.22
N GLY A 134 -0.80 -13.86 -1.31
CA GLY A 134 -1.20 -13.79 0.09
C GLY A 134 -0.44 -12.68 0.82
N ASP A 135 -1.05 -12.06 1.82
CA ASP A 135 -0.39 -11.02 2.63
C ASP A 135 0.93 -11.55 3.21
N GLY A 136 1.98 -10.77 3.05
CA GLY A 136 3.31 -11.08 3.55
C GLY A 136 4.27 -11.64 2.50
N GLU A 137 3.80 -12.15 1.37
CA GLU A 137 4.68 -12.79 0.38
C GLU A 137 5.73 -13.69 1.03
N ILE A 138 5.28 -14.59 1.88
CA ILE A 138 6.13 -15.32 2.86
C ILE A 138 7.26 -16.11 2.19
N ALA A 139 7.05 -16.58 0.96
CA ALA A 139 8.06 -17.30 0.21
C ALA A 139 9.14 -16.39 -0.42
N GLY A 140 8.98 -15.04 -0.31
CA GLY A 140 9.86 -14.06 -0.95
C GLY A 140 9.68 -13.95 -2.47
N HIS A 141 8.63 -14.52 -3.00
CA HIS A 141 8.19 -14.44 -4.39
C HIS A 141 6.74 -14.89 -4.50
N THR A 142 6.09 -14.53 -5.62
CA THR A 142 4.72 -14.94 -5.92
C THR A 142 4.58 -15.28 -7.40
N CYS A 143 3.40 -15.07 -7.94
CA CYS A 143 3.12 -15.25 -9.36
C CYS A 143 3.32 -13.93 -10.11
N ASP A 144 4.54 -13.65 -10.52
CA ASP A 144 4.89 -12.45 -11.29
C ASP A 144 4.41 -12.59 -12.74
N VAL A 145 3.88 -11.50 -13.29
CA VAL A 145 3.33 -11.47 -14.64
C VAL A 145 3.78 -10.25 -15.41
N ALA A 146 3.86 -10.39 -16.73
CA ALA A 146 3.98 -9.26 -17.63
C ALA A 146 2.60 -8.70 -17.96
N GLY A 147 2.53 -7.38 -18.19
CA GLY A 147 1.28 -6.75 -18.58
C GLY A 147 1.41 -5.26 -18.87
N MET A 148 0.30 -4.65 -19.22
CA MET A 148 0.19 -3.20 -19.39
C MET A 148 -0.54 -2.60 -18.21
N VAL A 149 -0.01 -1.48 -17.71
CA VAL A 149 -0.59 -0.74 -16.59
C VAL A 149 -0.96 0.66 -17.07
N THR A 150 -2.17 1.09 -16.80
CA THR A 150 -2.60 2.47 -17.02
C THR A 150 -2.66 3.19 -15.69
N LEU A 151 -1.97 4.32 -15.59
CA LEU A 151 -1.96 5.16 -14.41
C LEU A 151 -2.57 6.52 -14.70
N GLN A 152 -3.42 7.00 -13.81
CA GLN A 152 -3.78 8.41 -13.76
C GLN A 152 -2.90 9.09 -12.72
N VAL A 153 -2.13 10.10 -13.14
CA VAL A 153 -1.14 10.76 -12.29
C VAL A 153 -1.56 12.20 -12.01
N HIS A 154 -1.59 12.56 -10.73
CA HIS A 154 -1.83 13.91 -10.25
C HIS A 154 -0.68 14.39 -9.38
N VAL A 155 -0.38 15.68 -9.42
CA VAL A 155 0.67 16.29 -8.58
C VAL A 155 0.04 17.16 -7.52
N ILE A 156 0.25 16.83 -6.25
CA ILE A 156 -0.12 17.69 -5.12
C ILE A 156 1.11 18.52 -4.73
N LYS A 157 0.99 19.83 -4.84
CA LYS A 157 2.06 20.75 -4.44
C LYS A 157 1.96 21.08 -2.95
N GLY A 158 3.11 21.22 -2.30
CA GLY A 158 3.18 21.67 -0.90
C GLY A 158 2.95 20.60 0.16
N LEU A 159 2.44 19.43 -0.18
CA LEU A 159 2.30 18.34 0.78
C LEU A 159 3.65 17.67 1.03
N GLN A 160 4.05 17.59 2.28
CA GLN A 160 5.27 16.93 2.72
C GLN A 160 4.89 15.63 3.42
N ILE A 161 5.30 14.51 2.84
CA ILE A 161 5.13 13.18 3.44
C ILE A 161 6.45 12.43 3.33
N ASP A 162 6.73 11.60 4.32
CA ASP A 162 7.95 10.81 4.35
C ASP A 162 7.81 9.48 3.61
N GLY A 163 6.65 8.87 3.63
CA GLY A 163 6.35 7.62 2.93
C GLY A 163 4.96 7.61 2.29
N PRO A 164 4.63 6.52 1.58
CA PRO A 164 3.37 6.44 0.85
C PRO A 164 2.13 6.37 1.75
N ILE A 165 1.01 6.90 1.23
CA ILE A 165 -0.32 6.77 1.80
C ILE A 165 -1.18 6.04 0.77
N LEU A 166 -1.88 5.01 1.19
CA LEU A 166 -2.75 4.21 0.35
C LEU A 166 -4.22 4.48 0.70
N LEU A 167 -5.03 4.70 -0.31
CA LEU A 167 -6.49 4.66 -0.23
C LEU A 167 -6.93 3.46 -1.06
N PRO A 168 -7.08 2.28 -0.46
CA PRO A 168 -7.49 1.08 -1.18
C PRO A 168 -8.96 1.17 -1.60
N ASN A 169 -9.43 0.23 -2.40
CA ASN A 169 -10.85 0.09 -2.64
C ASN A 169 -11.60 -0.17 -1.34
N GLU A 170 -12.86 0.25 -1.24
CA GLU A 170 -13.66 0.09 -0.02
C GLU A 170 -13.78 -1.38 0.41
N GLU A 171 -13.87 -2.30 -0.53
CA GLU A 171 -13.93 -3.74 -0.25
C GLU A 171 -12.64 -4.28 0.37
N ASP A 172 -11.50 -3.61 0.15
CA ASP A 172 -10.18 -3.98 0.65
C ASP A 172 -9.85 -3.34 2.02
N LEU A 173 -10.71 -2.44 2.48
CA LEU A 173 -10.58 -1.88 3.81
C LEU A 173 -10.82 -2.95 4.89
N PRO A 174 -10.06 -2.90 5.99
CA PRO A 174 -10.43 -3.65 7.19
C PRO A 174 -11.87 -3.33 7.59
N TYR A 175 -12.59 -4.33 8.04
CA TYR A 175 -14.01 -4.18 8.38
C TYR A 175 -14.29 -2.98 9.28
N LEU A 176 -13.47 -2.79 10.32
CA LEU A 176 -13.64 -1.69 11.29
C LEU A 176 -13.30 -0.30 10.71
N ALA A 177 -12.56 -0.24 9.60
CA ALA A 177 -12.20 1.01 8.94
C ALA A 177 -13.14 1.38 7.79
N LYS A 178 -14.15 0.58 7.49
CA LYS A 178 -15.11 0.92 6.44
C LYS A 178 -15.92 2.14 6.82
N PRO A 179 -16.25 3.02 5.86
CA PRO A 179 -17.13 4.16 6.12
C PRO A 179 -18.48 3.69 6.70
N LEU A 180 -18.97 4.39 7.69
CA LEU A 180 -20.29 4.13 8.24
C LEU A 180 -21.37 4.50 7.23
N SER A 181 -22.36 3.63 7.05
CA SER A 181 -23.58 3.95 6.34
C SER A 181 -24.37 5.07 7.02
N GLN A 182 -25.32 5.66 6.30
CA GLN A 182 -26.16 6.72 6.87
C GLN A 182 -26.97 6.22 8.09
N GLU A 183 -27.42 4.96 8.05
CA GLU A 183 -28.14 4.36 9.17
C GLU A 183 -27.22 4.17 10.38
N GLU A 184 -26.00 3.67 10.19
CA GLU A 184 -25.03 3.53 11.27
C GLU A 184 -24.64 4.89 11.86
N LYS A 185 -24.46 5.93 11.04
CA LYS A 185 -24.23 7.31 11.50
C LYS A 185 -25.39 7.81 12.35
N ARG A 186 -26.64 7.54 11.93
CA ARG A 186 -27.84 7.91 12.70
C ARG A 186 -27.90 7.21 14.05
N LEU A 187 -27.60 5.90 14.07
CA LEU A 187 -27.56 5.12 15.31
C LEU A 187 -26.44 5.61 16.24
N ALA A 188 -25.25 5.83 15.71
CA ALA A 188 -24.10 6.34 16.47
C ALA A 188 -24.41 7.72 17.10
N GLN A 189 -25.06 8.62 16.34
CA GLN A 189 -25.46 9.92 16.83
C GLN A 189 -26.49 9.81 17.99
N ALA A 190 -27.44 8.88 17.87
CA ALA A 190 -28.42 8.64 18.93
C ALA A 190 -27.78 8.06 20.20
N GLU A 191 -26.79 7.18 20.06
CA GLU A 191 -26.02 6.66 21.20
C GLU A 191 -25.14 7.76 21.83
N ALA A 192 -24.46 8.57 21.03
CA ALA A 192 -23.63 9.68 21.50
C ALA A 192 -24.44 10.68 22.34
N ALA A 193 -25.66 10.98 21.93
CA ALA A 193 -26.56 11.89 22.65
C ALA A 193 -26.88 11.39 24.06
N LYS A 194 -26.95 10.07 24.30
CA LYS A 194 -27.19 9.51 25.66
C LYS A 194 -26.02 9.78 26.60
N TRP A 195 -24.86 10.06 26.08
CA TRP A 195 -23.65 10.41 26.82
C TRP A 195 -23.37 11.91 26.84
N GLY A 196 -24.31 12.72 26.37
CA GLY A 196 -24.21 14.19 26.37
C GLY A 196 -23.32 14.73 25.23
N LEU A 197 -22.94 13.91 24.27
CA LEU A 197 -22.22 14.34 23.08
C LEU A 197 -23.20 14.92 22.06
N GLN A 198 -22.94 16.13 21.59
CA GLN A 198 -23.82 16.80 20.63
C GLN A 198 -23.64 16.25 19.21
N GLU A 199 -22.41 15.94 18.84
CA GLU A 199 -22.07 15.40 17.52
C GLU A 199 -21.07 14.24 17.64
N ILE A 200 -21.19 13.27 16.76
CA ILE A 200 -20.16 12.23 16.57
C ILE A 200 -19.01 12.81 15.76
N GLU A 201 -17.81 12.31 15.98
CA GLU A 201 -16.64 12.69 15.20
C GLU A 201 -16.82 12.27 13.74
N LYS A 202 -16.49 13.18 12.82
CA LYS A 202 -16.44 12.86 11.39
C LYS A 202 -15.08 12.26 11.08
N THR A 203 -15.11 11.03 10.64
CA THR A 203 -13.90 10.27 10.32
C THR A 203 -13.94 9.68 8.92
N ALA A 204 -12.77 9.38 8.37
CA ALA A 204 -12.62 8.74 7.09
C ALA A 204 -11.42 7.77 7.08
N PRO A 205 -11.47 6.69 6.29
CA PRO A 205 -10.39 5.73 6.24
C PRO A 205 -9.16 6.29 5.55
N VAL A 206 -8.00 5.94 6.09
CA VAL A 206 -6.69 6.21 5.51
C VAL A 206 -5.72 5.13 5.90
N SER A 207 -4.79 4.80 5.02
CA SER A 207 -3.78 3.78 5.26
C SER A 207 -2.39 4.37 5.07
N PHE A 208 -1.57 4.30 6.11
CA PHE A 208 -0.17 4.70 6.05
C PHE A 208 0.72 3.48 5.89
N ILE A 209 1.63 3.57 4.93
CA ILE A 209 2.59 2.50 4.69
C ILE A 209 3.83 2.77 5.52
N GLY A 210 4.28 1.75 6.23
CA GLY A 210 5.51 1.78 6.99
C GLY A 210 6.46 0.69 6.53
N THR A 211 7.76 0.99 6.61
CA THR A 211 8.83 0.08 6.21
C THR A 211 9.88 -0.03 7.31
N GLY A 212 10.51 -1.18 7.45
CA GLY A 212 11.50 -1.41 8.48
C GLY A 212 12.21 -2.76 8.32
N GLU A 213 13.13 -3.06 9.22
CA GLU A 213 13.88 -4.32 9.24
C GLU A 213 13.01 -5.53 9.59
N ASN A 214 11.90 -5.28 10.24
CA ASN A 214 10.94 -6.28 10.68
C ASN A 214 9.57 -5.63 10.84
N LEU A 215 8.54 -6.45 11.06
CA LEU A 215 7.15 -5.98 11.17
C LEU A 215 6.94 -4.95 12.28
N ASN A 216 7.63 -5.07 13.41
CA ASN A 216 7.51 -4.11 14.50
C ASN A 216 8.09 -2.74 14.09
N ALA A 217 9.29 -2.73 13.52
CA ALA A 217 9.92 -1.51 13.02
C ALA A 217 9.10 -0.85 11.91
N ALA A 218 8.55 -1.65 10.99
CA ALA A 218 7.66 -1.16 9.95
C ALA A 218 6.37 -0.58 10.54
N THR A 219 5.80 -1.22 11.55
CA THR A 219 4.61 -0.71 12.25
C THR A 219 4.89 0.62 12.94
N ASP A 220 5.98 0.70 13.70
CA ASP A 220 6.36 1.94 14.38
C ASP A 220 6.60 3.08 13.37
N ASN A 221 7.24 2.79 12.24
CA ASN A 221 7.43 3.75 11.17
C ASN A 221 6.10 4.24 10.55
N ALA A 222 5.14 3.33 10.30
CA ALA A 222 3.82 3.73 9.82
C ALA A 222 3.11 4.66 10.81
N LEU A 223 3.12 4.31 12.10
CA LEU A 223 2.49 5.13 13.15
C LEU A 223 3.18 6.49 13.31
N GLU A 224 4.50 6.54 13.21
CA GLU A 224 5.27 7.79 13.26
C GLU A 224 4.90 8.72 12.09
N ARG A 225 4.75 8.19 10.88
CA ARG A 225 4.29 8.95 9.71
C ARG A 225 2.90 9.56 9.93
N VAL A 226 1.99 8.82 10.60
CA VAL A 226 0.68 9.35 11.00
C VAL A 226 0.82 10.50 11.97
N VAL A 227 1.61 10.29 13.05
CA VAL A 227 1.86 11.31 14.10
C VAL A 227 2.37 12.60 13.49
N GLN A 228 3.36 12.49 12.61
CA GLN A 228 4.00 13.67 11.98
C GLN A 228 3.05 14.38 11.02
N LEU A 229 2.36 13.64 10.15
CA LEU A 229 1.52 14.28 9.13
C LEU A 229 0.22 14.82 9.70
N LEU A 230 -0.46 14.04 10.54
CA LEU A 230 -1.78 14.42 11.05
C LEU A 230 -1.71 15.19 12.39
N GLU A 231 -0.48 15.47 12.89
CA GLU A 231 -0.27 16.17 14.17
C GLU A 231 -1.04 15.51 15.33
N MET A 232 -0.98 14.19 15.40
CA MET A 232 -1.65 13.38 16.42
C MET A 232 -0.62 12.89 17.45
N THR A 233 -1.09 12.51 18.62
CA THR A 233 -0.22 11.87 19.61
C THR A 233 -0.09 10.37 19.34
N VAL A 234 1.04 9.78 19.73
CA VAL A 234 1.25 8.32 19.60
C VAL A 234 0.14 7.50 20.27
N PRO A 235 -0.30 7.81 21.50
CA PRO A 235 -1.43 7.10 22.13
C PRO A 235 -2.73 7.22 21.32
N GLU A 236 -3.02 8.40 20.78
CA GLU A 236 -4.22 8.63 19.97
C GLU A 236 -4.19 7.76 18.70
N VAL A 237 -3.08 7.76 17.96
CA VAL A 237 -2.94 6.94 16.76
C VAL A 237 -3.07 5.46 17.08
N LYS A 238 -2.40 4.98 18.14
CA LYS A 238 -2.48 3.57 18.57
C LYS A 238 -3.92 3.19 18.94
N ASN A 239 -4.62 4.03 19.66
CA ASN A 239 -6.02 3.77 20.04
C ASN A 239 -6.91 3.72 18.79
N ARG A 240 -6.78 4.66 17.86
CA ARG A 240 -7.57 4.66 16.62
C ARG A 240 -7.30 3.43 15.77
N ALA A 241 -6.05 3.08 15.55
CA ALA A 241 -5.69 1.88 14.81
C ALA A 241 -6.21 0.60 15.48
N THR A 242 -6.24 0.57 16.83
CA THR A 242 -6.73 -0.59 17.59
C THR A 242 -8.25 -0.74 17.48
N ILE A 243 -9.02 0.36 17.56
CA ILE A 243 -10.48 0.28 17.66
C ILE A 243 -11.21 0.53 16.33
N THR A 244 -10.55 1.15 15.36
CA THR A 244 -11.16 1.47 14.06
C THR A 244 -10.36 0.94 12.86
N GLY A 245 -9.38 0.08 13.08
CA GLY A 245 -8.52 -0.30 11.97
C GLY A 245 -7.82 -1.62 12.14
N SER A 246 -6.69 -1.73 11.45
CA SER A 246 -5.81 -2.90 11.53
C SER A 246 -4.41 -2.59 10.99
N ILE A 247 -3.49 -3.50 11.26
CA ILE A 247 -2.21 -3.59 10.59
C ILE A 247 -2.28 -4.77 9.62
N GLN A 248 -1.94 -4.54 8.37
CA GLN A 248 -1.89 -5.55 7.33
C GLN A 248 -0.47 -5.61 6.75
N ILE A 249 -0.02 -6.81 6.42
CA ILE A 249 1.34 -7.02 5.93
C ILE A 249 1.34 -6.89 4.40
N GLY A 250 2.28 -6.12 3.86
CA GLY A 250 2.63 -6.15 2.45
C GLY A 250 3.67 -7.22 2.22
N ARG A 251 4.95 -6.86 2.20
CA ARG A 251 6.08 -7.77 2.12
C ARG A 251 6.66 -8.08 3.51
N HIS A 252 6.72 -9.36 3.86
CA HIS A 252 7.45 -9.81 5.03
C HIS A 252 8.99 -9.76 4.75
N PRO A 253 9.85 -9.34 5.69
CA PRO A 253 9.49 -9.06 7.08
C PRO A 253 9.22 -7.60 7.41
N GLY A 254 9.19 -6.67 6.44
CA GLY A 254 9.36 -5.28 6.79
C GLY A 254 8.49 -4.26 6.06
N VAL A 255 7.32 -4.62 5.52
CA VAL A 255 6.35 -3.67 4.97
C VAL A 255 4.98 -3.91 5.59
N VAL A 256 4.38 -2.85 6.13
CA VAL A 256 3.02 -2.91 6.69
C VAL A 256 2.18 -1.72 6.20
N THR A 257 0.88 -1.93 6.25
CA THR A 257 -0.13 -0.88 6.05
C THR A 257 -0.90 -0.72 7.35
N ALA A 258 -0.80 0.43 8.00
CA ALA A 258 -1.60 0.79 9.16
C ALA A 258 -2.83 1.57 8.69
N THR A 259 -3.99 0.96 8.77
CA THR A 259 -5.28 1.53 8.35
C THR A 259 -6.11 1.87 9.56
N PHE A 260 -6.79 3.01 9.56
CA PHE A 260 -7.71 3.43 10.62
C PHE A 260 -8.63 4.56 10.14
N LEU A 261 -9.65 4.89 10.94
CA LEU A 261 -10.51 6.05 10.72
C LEU A 261 -9.85 7.31 11.31
N ALA A 262 -9.37 8.19 10.44
CA ALA A 262 -8.78 9.47 10.82
C ALA A 262 -9.82 10.58 10.87
N PRO A 263 -9.67 11.60 11.76
CA PRO A 263 -10.54 12.78 11.75
C PRO A 263 -10.48 13.51 10.41
N VAL A 264 -11.65 13.77 9.84
CA VAL A 264 -11.79 14.46 8.54
C VAL A 264 -11.09 15.82 8.54
N GLU A 265 -11.16 16.56 9.65
CA GLU A 265 -10.49 17.86 9.78
C GLU A 265 -8.96 17.76 9.64
N ARG A 266 -8.34 16.68 10.13
CA ARG A 266 -6.90 16.44 9.99
C ARG A 266 -6.54 16.15 8.53
N LEU A 267 -7.33 15.30 7.87
CA LEU A 267 -7.15 14.99 6.43
C LEU A 267 -7.34 16.22 5.55
N GLN A 268 -8.29 17.11 5.93
CA GLN A 268 -8.51 18.38 5.24
C GLN A 268 -7.32 19.33 5.40
N ARG A 269 -6.80 19.46 6.62
CA ARG A 269 -5.66 20.35 6.93
C ARG A 269 -4.44 19.99 6.10
N VAL A 270 -4.16 18.72 5.90
CA VAL A 270 -3.04 18.26 5.09
C VAL A 270 -3.35 18.16 3.59
N GLY A 271 -4.58 18.45 3.18
CA GLY A 271 -4.97 18.54 1.78
C GLY A 271 -5.23 17.21 1.07
N ILE A 272 -5.37 16.10 1.79
CA ILE A 272 -5.66 14.79 1.20
C ILE A 272 -7.15 14.41 1.23
N LEU A 273 -7.97 15.15 2.00
CA LEU A 273 -9.39 14.85 2.11
C LEU A 273 -10.14 14.75 0.76
N PRO A 274 -9.88 15.60 -0.25
CA PRO A 274 -10.58 15.46 -1.53
C PRO A 274 -10.42 14.09 -2.17
N PHE A 275 -9.23 13.49 -2.08
CA PHE A 275 -8.95 12.16 -2.62
C PHE A 275 -9.62 11.05 -1.79
N VAL A 276 -9.71 11.25 -0.49
CA VAL A 276 -10.42 10.32 0.42
C VAL A 276 -11.92 10.36 0.13
N CYS A 277 -12.49 11.54 -0.07
CA CYS A 277 -13.90 11.70 -0.43
C CYS A 277 -14.22 11.09 -1.80
N ASP A 278 -13.33 11.29 -2.77
CA ASP A 278 -13.49 10.72 -4.11
C ASP A 278 -13.45 9.19 -4.07
N GLN A 279 -12.50 8.63 -3.31
CA GLN A 279 -12.32 7.17 -3.18
C GLN A 279 -13.48 6.48 -2.48
N TYR A 280 -14.06 7.10 -1.46
CA TYR A 280 -15.08 6.47 -0.60
C TYR A 280 -16.46 7.14 -0.67
N GLN A 281 -16.66 8.08 -1.59
CA GLN A 281 -17.93 8.79 -1.82
C GLN A 281 -18.54 9.38 -0.52
N LEU A 282 -17.68 10.05 0.27
CA LEU A 282 -18.02 10.61 1.59
C LEU A 282 -18.59 12.04 1.50
#